data_a19c64b5ae4cac5330f87eb06b662642
#
_entry.id   a19c64b5ae4cac5330f87eb06b662642
#
_cell.length_a   1.000
_cell.length_b   1.000
_cell.length_c   1.000
_cell.angle_alpha   90.00
_cell.angle_beta   90.00
_cell.angle_gamma   90.00
#
_symmetry.space_group_name_H-M   'P 1'
#
loop_
_entity.id
_entity.type
_entity.pdbx_description
1 polymer ?
#
loop_
_entity_poly.entity_id
_entity_poly.type
_entity_poly.pdbx_seq_one_letter_code
_entity_poly.pdbx_strand_id
1 'polypeptide(L)'
;SQKVEGVGHFEPLRHYAEVHVLLEPLERGSGLVFENKCQRNTLPINFQNLVMTHLQEIQHRGVLTGSPITDMKLTLVTGKAHLKHTEGGDFREATYRAIRQGLKRTKSVLLEPYYQFEMIVDTDVSSKVIFDLDTFHGDYQISYENTLTIIKGKAPVRYLMNYQKDFLSTTKGNGKLFYQLDGYYECLDQEQIVQEINYNSEDDLLFPTGSIFCKHGAGFFVTYDEVEDYMHLPYVYQKSKPKVTRNNYKVDDKELEEIFIRTYGPIKRRLSKEMNRKIEEQKEEKRTILPECLLVDGYNIIFSWDELNELSKTNLDHARTRLMEMLNNYQGY
;
A
#
# COMPACT_ATOMS: atom_id res chain seq x y z
N SER A 1 -9.35 17.43 11.24
CA SER A 1 -8.90 16.56 10.14
C SER A 1 -8.67 17.41 8.89
N GLN A 2 -7.46 17.40 8.37
CA GLN A 2 -7.05 18.28 7.27
C GLN A 2 -7.02 17.46 5.97
N LYS A 3 -7.68 17.96 4.92
CA LYS A 3 -7.53 17.43 3.56
C LYS A 3 -6.14 17.79 3.04
N VAL A 4 -5.48 16.87 2.35
CA VAL A 4 -4.18 17.08 1.74
C VAL A 4 -4.14 16.52 0.33
N GLU A 5 -3.55 17.26 -0.60
CA GLU A 5 -3.28 16.78 -1.95
C GLU A 5 -1.85 16.24 -2.01
N GLY A 6 -1.71 14.94 -2.20
CA GLY A 6 -0.43 14.27 -2.37
C GLY A 6 -0.03 14.20 -3.83
N VAL A 7 1.26 14.34 -4.10
CA VAL A 7 1.84 14.32 -5.44
C VAL A 7 2.82 13.18 -5.56
N GLY A 8 2.67 12.38 -6.61
CA GLY A 8 3.62 11.37 -7.00
C GLY A 8 4.12 11.58 -8.41
N HIS A 9 5.42 11.62 -8.57
CA HIS A 9 6.08 11.75 -9.86
C HIS A 9 7.03 10.58 -10.09
N PHE A 10 7.01 10.03 -11.29
CA PHE A 10 7.87 8.91 -11.67
C PHE A 10 8.41 9.11 -13.07
N GLU A 11 9.69 9.48 -13.17
CA GLU A 11 10.36 9.82 -14.42
C GLU A 11 11.80 9.24 -14.45
N PRO A 12 11.99 7.91 -14.29
CA PRO A 12 13.30 7.31 -14.47
C PRO A 12 13.60 7.16 -15.95
N LEU A 13 14.73 7.73 -16.41
CA LEU A 13 15.20 7.64 -17.79
C LEU A 13 14.20 8.17 -18.82
N ARG A 14 13.47 7.26 -19.52
CA ARG A 14 12.51 7.59 -20.60
C ARG A 14 11.06 7.36 -20.20
N HIS A 15 10.77 7.21 -18.92
CA HIS A 15 9.43 7.02 -18.37
C HIS A 15 8.89 8.32 -17.81
N TYR A 16 7.57 8.48 -17.76
CA TYR A 16 6.96 9.69 -17.23
C TYR A 16 5.53 9.45 -16.74
N ALA A 17 5.27 9.74 -15.49
CA ALA A 17 3.92 9.90 -14.96
C ALA A 17 3.92 10.86 -13.77
N GLU A 18 2.90 11.72 -13.71
CA GLU A 18 2.60 12.52 -12.52
C GLU A 18 1.14 12.33 -12.15
N VAL A 19 0.89 12.10 -10.86
CA VAL A 19 -0.45 11.86 -10.31
C VAL A 19 -0.63 12.68 -9.05
N HIS A 20 -1.76 13.36 -8.96
CA HIS A 20 -2.18 14.03 -7.73
C HIS A 20 -3.42 13.36 -7.16
N VAL A 21 -3.35 12.99 -5.89
CA VAL A 21 -4.44 12.37 -5.15
C VAL A 21 -4.80 13.24 -3.94
N LEU A 22 -6.08 13.61 -3.83
CA LEU A 22 -6.60 14.27 -2.64
C LEU A 22 -6.95 13.21 -1.60
N LEU A 23 -6.35 13.32 -0.42
CA LEU A 23 -6.61 12.48 0.74
C LEU A 23 -7.56 13.24 1.68
N GLU A 24 -8.71 12.67 1.97
CA GLU A 24 -9.73 13.25 2.83
C GLU A 24 -10.09 12.24 3.93
N PRO A 25 -10.01 12.60 5.22
CA PRO A 25 -10.46 11.72 6.29
C PRO A 25 -11.98 11.53 6.24
N LEU A 26 -12.42 10.32 6.57
CA LEU A 26 -13.83 9.94 6.71
C LEU A 26 -14.13 9.57 8.16
N GLU A 27 -15.40 9.27 8.43
CA GLU A 27 -15.84 8.75 9.73
C GLU A 27 -15.26 7.37 10.00
N ARG A 28 -15.13 7.01 11.28
CA ARG A 28 -14.63 5.70 11.70
C ARG A 28 -15.48 4.57 11.15
N GLY A 29 -14.83 3.53 10.63
CA GLY A 29 -15.48 2.37 10.03
C GLY A 29 -15.90 2.55 8.58
N SER A 30 -15.63 3.71 7.95
CA SER A 30 -15.94 3.96 6.54
C SER A 30 -15.05 3.20 5.56
N GLY A 31 -13.88 2.72 6.01
CA GLY A 31 -12.91 2.09 5.13
C GLY A 31 -12.29 3.05 4.12
N LEU A 32 -11.88 2.53 2.97
CA LEU A 32 -11.34 3.33 1.88
C LEU A 32 -12.42 3.59 0.82
N VAL A 33 -12.57 4.84 0.43
CA VAL A 33 -13.45 5.28 -0.65
C VAL A 33 -12.61 5.89 -1.75
N PHE A 34 -12.90 5.53 -3.00
CA PHE A 34 -12.16 5.98 -4.17
C PHE A 34 -13.04 6.82 -5.09
N GLU A 35 -12.54 7.96 -5.53
CA GLU A 35 -13.27 8.89 -6.39
C GLU A 35 -12.38 9.39 -7.52
N ASN A 36 -12.96 9.65 -8.69
CA ASN A 36 -12.27 10.27 -9.82
C ASN A 36 -12.91 11.62 -10.14
N LYS A 37 -12.15 12.69 -9.95
CA LYS A 37 -12.52 14.08 -10.32
C LYS A 37 -11.59 14.68 -11.37
N CYS A 38 -10.70 13.85 -11.95
CA CYS A 38 -9.78 14.32 -12.96
C CYS A 38 -10.50 14.68 -14.26
N GLN A 39 -10.16 15.82 -14.83
CA GLN A 39 -10.72 16.27 -16.10
C GLN A 39 -10.08 15.52 -17.28
N ARG A 40 -10.89 15.17 -18.29
CA ARG A 40 -10.43 14.42 -19.48
C ARG A 40 -9.42 15.18 -20.33
N ASN A 41 -9.46 16.51 -20.30
CA ASN A 41 -8.50 17.36 -21.00
C ASN A 41 -7.13 17.44 -20.31
N THR A 42 -7.05 17.07 -19.02
CA THR A 42 -5.81 17.06 -18.25
C THR A 42 -5.11 15.70 -18.35
N LEU A 43 -5.85 14.62 -18.19
CA LEU A 43 -5.36 13.25 -18.32
C LEU A 43 -6.36 12.42 -19.14
N PRO A 44 -5.95 11.74 -20.23
CA PRO A 44 -6.82 10.85 -21.00
C PRO A 44 -7.48 9.77 -20.13
N ILE A 45 -8.72 9.39 -20.46
CA ILE A 45 -9.56 8.50 -19.65
C ILE A 45 -8.95 7.12 -19.42
N ASN A 46 -8.21 6.58 -20.37
CA ASN A 46 -7.51 5.31 -20.23
C ASN A 46 -6.49 5.35 -19.09
N PHE A 47 -5.74 6.43 -18.96
CA PHE A 47 -4.79 6.63 -17.85
C PHE A 47 -5.49 6.92 -16.53
N GLN A 48 -6.62 7.64 -16.54
CA GLN A 48 -7.43 7.81 -15.34
C GLN A 48 -7.90 6.45 -14.81
N ASN A 49 -8.37 5.56 -15.69
CA ASN A 49 -8.79 4.21 -15.32
C ASN A 49 -7.64 3.38 -14.73
N LEU A 50 -6.42 3.51 -15.29
CA LEU A 50 -5.23 2.87 -14.71
C LEU A 50 -4.95 3.36 -13.30
N VAL A 51 -4.96 4.68 -13.07
CA VAL A 51 -4.77 5.25 -11.73
C VAL A 51 -5.85 4.73 -10.77
N MET A 52 -7.11 4.70 -11.19
CA MET A 52 -8.20 4.17 -10.36
C MET A 52 -8.01 2.68 -10.04
N THR A 53 -7.48 1.89 -10.96
CA THR A 53 -7.11 0.50 -10.69
C THR A 53 -5.99 0.43 -9.65
N HIS A 54 -4.93 1.23 -9.79
CA HIS A 54 -3.80 1.25 -8.86
C HIS A 54 -4.17 1.76 -7.47
N LEU A 55 -5.17 2.63 -7.35
CA LEU A 55 -5.74 3.03 -6.06
C LEU A 55 -6.42 1.87 -5.32
N GLN A 56 -6.97 0.88 -6.06
CA GLN A 56 -7.79 -0.20 -5.52
C GLN A 56 -7.09 -1.55 -5.42
N GLU A 57 -5.99 -1.76 -6.16
CA GLU A 57 -5.37 -3.09 -6.32
C GLU A 57 -4.60 -3.59 -5.10
N ILE A 58 -4.22 -2.69 -4.18
CA ILE A 58 -3.44 -3.03 -2.99
C ILE A 58 -3.99 -2.38 -1.72
N GLN A 59 -3.58 -2.91 -0.57
CA GLN A 59 -3.74 -2.24 0.71
C GLN A 59 -2.64 -1.19 0.88
N HIS A 60 -2.98 0.08 0.69
CA HIS A 60 -2.04 1.18 0.91
C HIS A 60 -1.57 1.26 2.35
N ARG A 61 -0.30 1.51 2.56
CA ARG A 61 0.32 1.51 3.89
C ARG A 61 0.53 2.93 4.43
N GLY A 62 0.28 3.07 5.73
CA GLY A 62 0.53 4.30 6.48
C GLY A 62 2.02 4.54 6.74
N VAL A 63 2.35 5.77 7.15
CA VAL A 63 3.74 6.23 7.33
C VAL A 63 4.25 6.10 8.76
N LEU A 64 3.40 5.74 9.74
CA LEU A 64 3.79 5.59 11.14
C LEU A 64 4.39 4.20 11.43
N THR A 65 3.73 3.14 10.97
CA THR A 65 4.05 1.75 11.31
C THR A 65 4.04 0.81 10.10
N GLY A 66 3.80 1.32 8.90
CA GLY A 66 3.59 0.49 7.72
C GLY A 66 2.27 -0.30 7.73
N SER A 67 1.39 -0.09 8.71
CA SER A 67 0.08 -0.72 8.77
C SER A 67 -0.85 -0.18 7.67
N PRO A 68 -1.87 -0.95 7.22
CA PRO A 68 -2.83 -0.48 6.23
C PRO A 68 -3.55 0.79 6.68
N ILE A 69 -3.80 1.71 5.74
CA ILE A 69 -4.62 2.89 6.00
C ILE A 69 -6.11 2.55 5.89
N THR A 70 -6.95 3.28 6.60
CA THR A 70 -8.42 3.15 6.56
C THR A 70 -9.11 4.49 6.82
N ASP A 71 -10.41 4.53 6.69
CA ASP A 71 -11.29 5.66 7.01
C ASP A 71 -10.89 6.95 6.29
N MET A 72 -10.60 6.81 5.01
CA MET A 72 -10.29 7.96 4.16
C MET A 72 -10.79 7.79 2.73
N LYS A 73 -11.01 8.93 2.09
CA LYS A 73 -11.31 9.01 0.66
C LYS A 73 -10.07 9.43 -0.11
N LEU A 74 -9.77 8.68 -1.15
CA LEU A 74 -8.70 8.92 -2.09
C LEU A 74 -9.31 9.36 -3.43
N THR A 75 -9.11 10.62 -3.79
CA THR A 75 -9.69 11.19 -5.02
C THR A 75 -8.59 11.52 -6.02
N LEU A 76 -8.64 10.92 -7.21
CA LEU A 76 -7.81 11.36 -8.33
C LEU A 76 -8.25 12.76 -8.76
N VAL A 77 -7.37 13.75 -8.66
CA VAL A 77 -7.71 15.15 -8.97
C VAL A 77 -7.07 15.66 -10.25
N THR A 78 -5.85 15.25 -10.53
CA THR A 78 -5.17 15.57 -11.79
C THR A 78 -4.02 14.60 -12.04
N GLY A 79 -3.48 14.60 -13.23
CA GLY A 79 -2.32 13.81 -13.61
C GLY A 79 -1.80 14.23 -14.98
N LYS A 80 -0.59 13.79 -15.29
CA LYS A 80 0.06 14.10 -16.55
C LYS A 80 0.77 12.87 -17.11
N ALA A 81 0.60 12.66 -18.40
CA ALA A 81 1.28 11.66 -19.19
C ALA A 81 2.17 12.32 -20.25
N HIS A 82 3.14 11.58 -20.75
CA HIS A 82 3.93 11.98 -21.90
C HIS A 82 3.67 11.02 -23.05
N LEU A 83 3.29 11.54 -24.22
CA LEU A 83 2.83 10.73 -25.37
C LEU A 83 3.79 9.60 -25.83
N LYS A 84 5.09 9.79 -25.61
CA LYS A 84 6.13 8.85 -26.06
C LYS A 84 6.80 8.05 -24.95
N HIS A 85 6.57 8.42 -23.69
CA HIS A 85 7.37 7.94 -22.55
C HIS A 85 6.53 7.42 -21.40
N THR A 86 5.19 7.42 -21.50
CA THR A 86 4.32 6.91 -20.44
C THR A 86 3.90 5.48 -20.73
N GLU A 87 4.19 4.59 -19.79
CA GLU A 87 3.72 3.21 -19.75
C GLU A 87 2.81 2.99 -18.53
N GLY A 88 2.04 1.89 -18.53
CA GLY A 88 1.07 1.61 -17.45
C GLY A 88 1.70 1.52 -16.06
N GLY A 89 2.89 0.94 -15.96
CA GLY A 89 3.64 0.82 -14.71
C GLY A 89 4.09 2.14 -14.11
N ASP A 90 4.25 3.19 -14.91
CA ASP A 90 4.63 4.52 -14.45
C ASP A 90 3.54 5.13 -13.57
N PHE A 91 2.27 4.92 -13.97
CA PHE A 91 1.13 5.37 -13.17
C PHE A 91 0.98 4.61 -11.86
N ARG A 92 1.37 3.33 -11.80
CA ARG A 92 1.40 2.59 -10.54
C ARG A 92 2.35 3.25 -9.56
N GLU A 93 3.59 3.46 -9.98
CA GLU A 93 4.62 4.10 -9.15
C GLU A 93 4.22 5.52 -8.72
N ALA A 94 3.73 6.34 -9.65
CA ALA A 94 3.29 7.70 -9.36
C ALA A 94 2.09 7.71 -8.38
N THR A 95 1.12 6.79 -8.52
CA THR A 95 -0.05 6.70 -7.65
C THR A 95 0.34 6.34 -6.21
N TYR A 96 1.20 5.33 -6.03
CA TYR A 96 1.65 4.91 -4.70
C TYR A 96 2.44 6.02 -3.99
N ARG A 97 3.31 6.71 -4.72
CA ARG A 97 4.07 7.86 -4.24
C ARG A 97 3.16 9.03 -3.86
N ALA A 98 2.11 9.32 -4.65
CA ALA A 98 1.16 10.39 -4.34
C ALA A 98 0.47 10.16 -2.99
N ILE A 99 0.01 8.95 -2.71
CA ILE A 99 -0.62 8.62 -1.43
C ILE A 99 0.37 8.77 -0.28
N ARG A 100 1.55 8.19 -0.42
CA ARG A 100 2.59 8.20 0.64
C ARG A 100 3.10 9.60 0.92
N GLN A 101 3.34 10.41 -0.10
CA GLN A 101 3.75 11.81 0.02
C GLN A 101 2.66 12.62 0.73
N GLY A 102 1.39 12.42 0.38
CA GLY A 102 0.27 13.08 1.05
C GLY A 102 0.17 12.71 2.54
N LEU A 103 0.37 11.42 2.88
CA LEU A 103 0.37 10.93 4.27
C LEU A 103 1.52 11.54 5.09
N LYS A 104 2.70 11.76 4.50
CA LYS A 104 3.83 12.42 5.16
C LYS A 104 3.57 13.90 5.45
N ARG A 105 2.72 14.55 4.66
CA ARG A 105 2.39 15.98 4.80
C ARG A 105 1.24 16.26 5.76
N THR A 106 0.63 15.23 6.33
CA THR A 106 -0.47 15.35 7.27
C THR A 106 -0.20 14.57 8.55
N LYS A 107 -0.96 14.87 9.61
CA LYS A 107 -0.89 14.12 10.85
C LYS A 107 -1.66 12.81 10.70
N SER A 108 -0.97 11.69 10.80
CA SER A 108 -1.54 10.37 10.86
C SER A 108 -1.86 9.97 12.30
N VAL A 109 -2.89 9.15 12.49
CA VAL A 109 -3.30 8.58 13.78
C VAL A 109 -3.28 7.07 13.65
N LEU A 110 -2.63 6.40 14.61
CA LEU A 110 -2.64 4.95 14.70
C LEU A 110 -3.96 4.49 15.30
N LEU A 111 -4.56 3.47 14.70
CA LEU A 111 -5.75 2.80 15.21
C LEU A 111 -5.39 1.44 15.74
N GLU A 112 -6.03 1.04 16.83
CA GLU A 112 -5.94 -0.30 17.39
C GLU A 112 -7.33 -0.92 17.55
N PRO A 113 -7.45 -2.27 17.47
CA PRO A 113 -8.71 -2.95 17.67
C PRO A 113 -9.13 -2.91 19.14
N TYR A 114 -10.44 -2.80 19.37
CA TYR A 114 -11.07 -2.83 20.69
C TYR A 114 -12.04 -3.99 20.78
N TYR A 115 -12.09 -4.62 21.96
CA TYR A 115 -13.19 -5.50 22.33
C TYR A 115 -14.24 -4.72 23.10
N GLN A 116 -15.49 -4.93 22.76
CA GLN A 116 -16.62 -4.74 23.68
C GLN A 116 -16.65 -5.94 24.60
N PHE A 117 -16.74 -5.70 25.91
CA PHE A 117 -16.75 -6.78 26.89
C PHE A 117 -17.93 -6.66 27.88
N GLU A 118 -18.28 -7.80 28.45
CA GLU A 118 -19.14 -7.94 29.62
C GLU A 118 -18.46 -8.87 30.62
N MET A 119 -18.24 -8.39 31.86
CA MET A 119 -17.66 -9.13 32.96
C MET A 119 -18.69 -9.23 34.07
N ILE A 120 -18.91 -10.44 34.59
CA ILE A 120 -19.78 -10.69 35.74
C ILE A 120 -18.91 -11.30 36.83
N VAL A 121 -18.81 -10.65 37.96
CA VAL A 121 -17.93 -11.03 39.08
C VAL A 121 -18.65 -10.86 40.43
N ASP A 122 -18.20 -11.60 41.44
CA ASP A 122 -18.63 -11.34 42.83
C ASP A 122 -18.18 -9.94 43.25
N THR A 123 -19.04 -9.24 43.99
CA THR A 123 -18.77 -7.85 44.39
C THR A 123 -17.49 -7.72 45.21
N ASP A 124 -17.13 -8.74 45.98
CA ASP A 124 -15.92 -8.77 46.82
C ASP A 124 -14.62 -8.65 46.01
N VAL A 125 -14.59 -9.15 44.79
CA VAL A 125 -13.42 -9.15 43.89
C VAL A 125 -13.48 -8.07 42.83
N SER A 126 -14.61 -7.37 42.71
CA SER A 126 -14.85 -6.38 41.65
C SER A 126 -13.83 -5.26 41.62
N SER A 127 -13.37 -4.79 42.77
CA SER A 127 -12.39 -3.69 42.87
C SER A 127 -11.07 -4.01 42.18
N LYS A 128 -10.62 -5.27 42.19
CA LYS A 128 -9.39 -5.67 41.51
C LYS A 128 -9.58 -5.71 40.00
N VAL A 129 -10.73 -6.23 39.52
CA VAL A 129 -11.07 -6.25 38.10
C VAL A 129 -11.20 -4.82 37.56
N ILE A 130 -11.80 -3.91 38.31
CA ILE A 130 -11.91 -2.50 37.96
C ILE A 130 -10.52 -1.85 37.86
N PHE A 131 -9.63 -2.11 38.80
CA PHE A 131 -8.26 -1.61 38.79
C PHE A 131 -7.50 -2.11 37.52
N ASP A 132 -7.66 -3.39 37.16
CA ASP A 132 -7.06 -3.94 35.94
C ASP A 132 -7.61 -3.22 34.71
N LEU A 133 -8.93 -2.99 34.62
CA LEU A 133 -9.58 -2.27 33.52
C LEU A 133 -9.11 -0.82 33.41
N ASP A 134 -8.90 -0.13 34.54
CA ASP A 134 -8.33 1.21 34.53
C ASP A 134 -6.90 1.21 33.96
N THR A 135 -6.11 0.20 34.31
CA THR A 135 -4.76 0.00 33.79
C THR A 135 -4.78 -0.29 32.26
N PHE A 136 -5.83 -0.92 31.77
CA PHE A 136 -6.04 -1.21 30.35
C PHE A 136 -6.64 -0.04 29.57
N HIS A 137 -6.84 1.11 30.20
CA HIS A 137 -7.53 2.25 29.61
C HIS A 137 -8.95 1.91 29.11
N GLY A 138 -9.64 1.04 29.85
CA GLY A 138 -11.00 0.64 29.55
C GLY A 138 -12.01 1.78 29.77
N ASP A 139 -12.95 1.91 28.86
CA ASP A 139 -14.15 2.74 29.06
C ASP A 139 -15.31 1.82 29.40
N TYR A 140 -15.86 1.93 30.64
CA TYR A 140 -16.82 0.96 31.15
C TYR A 140 -17.86 1.58 32.06
N GLN A 141 -18.97 0.84 32.22
CA GLN A 141 -20.05 1.12 33.13
C GLN A 141 -20.23 -0.05 34.13
N ILE A 142 -20.56 0.26 35.35
CA ILE A 142 -20.73 -0.74 36.40
C ILE A 142 -22.20 -0.74 36.83
N SER A 143 -22.76 -1.94 36.97
CA SER A 143 -24.06 -2.17 37.58
C SER A 143 -23.97 -3.27 38.65
N TYR A 144 -24.80 -3.18 39.65
CA TYR A 144 -24.82 -4.12 40.76
C TYR A 144 -26.13 -4.89 40.79
N GLU A 145 -26.05 -6.22 40.85
CA GLU A 145 -27.21 -7.11 40.95
C GLU A 145 -26.99 -8.09 42.13
N ASN A 146 -27.66 -7.84 43.23
CA ASN A 146 -27.49 -8.61 44.48
C ASN A 146 -26.02 -8.65 44.94
N THR A 147 -25.37 -9.82 44.88
CA THR A 147 -23.96 -10.06 45.22
C THR A 147 -23.01 -9.96 44.02
N LEU A 148 -23.54 -9.70 42.83
CA LEU A 148 -22.78 -9.66 41.62
C LEU A 148 -22.58 -8.22 41.13
N THR A 149 -21.40 -7.98 40.58
CA THR A 149 -21.05 -6.76 39.84
C THR A 149 -20.95 -7.10 38.37
N ILE A 150 -21.68 -6.37 37.55
CA ILE A 150 -21.66 -6.49 36.11
C ILE A 150 -20.96 -5.26 35.55
N ILE A 151 -19.88 -5.48 34.79
CA ILE A 151 -19.04 -4.45 34.19
C ILE A 151 -19.12 -4.61 32.67
N LYS A 152 -19.63 -3.59 31.98
CA LYS A 152 -19.74 -3.58 30.51
C LYS A 152 -18.96 -2.41 29.96
N GLY A 153 -18.22 -2.65 28.90
CA GLY A 153 -17.42 -1.58 28.33
C GLY A 153 -16.61 -2.00 27.12
N LYS A 154 -15.61 -1.22 26.83
CA LYS A 154 -14.66 -1.41 25.73
C LYS A 154 -13.23 -1.24 26.22
N ALA A 155 -12.32 -2.04 25.70
CA ALA A 155 -10.90 -1.90 25.97
C ALA A 155 -10.05 -2.42 24.79
N PRO A 156 -8.79 -1.97 24.65
CA PRO A 156 -7.91 -2.44 23.59
C PRO A 156 -7.71 -3.96 23.64
N VAL A 157 -7.75 -4.60 22.47
CA VAL A 157 -7.58 -6.05 22.35
C VAL A 157 -6.26 -6.52 22.94
N ARG A 158 -5.18 -5.75 22.80
CA ARG A 158 -3.84 -6.10 23.29
C ARG A 158 -3.80 -6.42 24.79
N TYR A 159 -4.64 -5.79 25.60
CA TYR A 159 -4.74 -6.06 27.04
C TYR A 159 -5.69 -7.21 27.35
N LEU A 160 -6.87 -7.24 26.70
CA LEU A 160 -7.90 -8.23 27.01
C LEU A 160 -7.60 -9.62 26.42
N MET A 161 -6.84 -9.72 25.34
CA MET A 161 -6.55 -10.99 24.67
C MET A 161 -5.90 -12.03 25.60
N ASN A 162 -5.04 -11.59 26.51
CA ASN A 162 -4.33 -12.45 27.46
C ASN A 162 -4.89 -12.37 28.89
N TYR A 163 -5.86 -11.51 29.14
CA TYR A 163 -6.39 -11.24 30.49
C TYR A 163 -7.24 -12.39 31.06
N GLN A 164 -7.78 -13.26 30.22
CA GLN A 164 -8.67 -14.35 30.66
C GLN A 164 -8.08 -15.19 31.78
N LYS A 165 -6.78 -15.49 31.75
CA LYS A 165 -6.10 -16.28 32.78
C LYS A 165 -6.06 -15.57 34.12
N ASP A 166 -5.72 -14.28 34.12
CA ASP A 166 -5.63 -13.47 35.31
C ASP A 166 -7.02 -13.19 35.89
N PHE A 167 -8.01 -12.96 35.05
CA PHE A 167 -9.41 -12.82 35.41
C PHE A 167 -9.94 -14.09 36.13
N LEU A 168 -9.71 -15.28 35.57
CA LEU A 168 -10.11 -16.53 36.19
C LEU A 168 -9.40 -16.76 37.54
N SER A 169 -8.14 -16.41 37.64
CA SER A 169 -7.38 -16.49 38.91
C SER A 169 -7.96 -15.53 39.95
N THR A 170 -8.22 -14.27 39.55
CA THR A 170 -8.79 -13.23 40.45
C THR A 170 -10.18 -13.60 40.92
N THR A 171 -11.01 -14.16 40.07
CA THR A 171 -12.39 -14.55 40.39
C THR A 171 -12.51 -15.98 40.93
N LYS A 172 -11.39 -16.66 41.18
CA LYS A 172 -11.34 -18.08 41.63
C LYS A 172 -12.19 -19.01 40.76
N GLY A 173 -12.30 -18.68 39.48
CA GLY A 173 -13.07 -19.46 38.49
C GLY A 173 -14.57 -19.17 38.46
N ASN A 174 -15.11 -18.28 39.32
CA ASN A 174 -16.54 -17.97 39.36
C ASN A 174 -16.94 -16.83 38.40
N GLY A 175 -15.97 -16.01 37.94
CA GLY A 175 -16.25 -14.89 37.05
C GLY A 175 -16.60 -15.37 35.64
N LYS A 176 -17.43 -14.57 34.97
CA LYS A 176 -17.74 -14.74 33.53
C LYS A 176 -17.21 -13.56 32.74
N LEU A 177 -16.49 -13.83 31.67
CA LEU A 177 -15.91 -12.83 30.76
C LEU A 177 -16.38 -13.14 29.33
N PHE A 178 -17.11 -12.20 28.75
CA PHE A 178 -17.53 -12.22 27.37
C PHE A 178 -16.90 -11.02 26.66
N TYR A 179 -16.40 -11.22 25.45
CA TYR A 179 -15.92 -10.13 24.60
C TYR A 179 -16.11 -10.45 23.13
N GLN A 180 -16.30 -9.41 22.35
CA GLN A 180 -16.39 -9.46 20.89
C GLN A 180 -15.66 -8.26 20.29
N LEU A 181 -15.19 -8.38 19.05
CA LEU A 181 -14.57 -7.26 18.36
C LEU A 181 -15.62 -6.16 18.14
N ASP A 182 -15.33 -4.95 18.59
CA ASP A 182 -16.20 -3.78 18.46
C ASP A 182 -15.81 -2.92 17.25
N GLY A 183 -14.50 -2.75 17.02
CA GLY A 183 -13.98 -1.93 15.94
C GLY A 183 -12.57 -1.43 16.20
N TYR A 184 -12.18 -0.39 15.47
CA TYR A 184 -10.87 0.24 15.59
C TYR A 184 -11.01 1.67 16.14
N TYR A 185 -10.25 1.98 17.16
CA TYR A 185 -10.23 3.28 17.85
C TYR A 185 -8.81 3.83 17.92
N GLU A 186 -8.68 5.11 18.27
CA GLU A 186 -7.37 5.76 18.37
C GLU A 186 -6.51 5.09 19.44
N CYS A 187 -5.28 4.76 19.08
CA CYS A 187 -4.32 4.19 19.99
C CYS A 187 -3.82 5.25 20.98
N LEU A 188 -4.06 5.04 22.27
CA LEU A 188 -3.66 5.99 23.32
C LEU A 188 -2.14 6.04 23.48
N ASP A 189 -1.45 4.89 23.32
CA ASP A 189 0.00 4.77 23.46
C ASP A 189 0.71 4.82 22.10
N GLN A 190 0.17 5.59 21.13
CA GLN A 190 0.67 5.65 19.77
C GLN A 190 2.18 5.88 19.69
N GLU A 191 2.72 6.82 20.48
CA GLU A 191 4.14 7.18 20.42
C GLU A 191 5.03 6.01 20.84
N GLN A 192 4.65 5.29 21.89
CA GLN A 192 5.37 4.11 22.35
C GLN A 192 5.35 3.01 21.29
N ILE A 193 4.18 2.69 20.73
CA ILE A 193 4.03 1.63 19.71
C ILE A 193 4.81 1.97 18.46
N VAL A 194 4.78 3.22 18.00
CA VAL A 194 5.57 3.67 16.84
C VAL A 194 7.07 3.51 17.10
N GLN A 195 7.54 3.82 18.32
CA GLN A 195 8.94 3.60 18.70
C GLN A 195 9.32 2.11 18.76
N GLU A 196 8.45 1.27 19.33
CA GLU A 196 8.67 -0.19 19.40
C GLU A 196 8.74 -0.85 18.03
N ILE A 197 7.86 -0.46 17.10
CA ILE A 197 7.85 -0.99 15.73
C ILE A 197 9.05 -0.47 14.94
N ASN A 198 9.53 0.73 15.24
CA ASN A 198 10.70 1.36 14.61
C ASN A 198 10.66 1.35 13.07
N TYR A 199 9.47 1.56 12.50
CA TYR A 199 9.30 1.61 11.05
C TYR A 199 9.74 2.95 10.47
N ASN A 200 10.70 2.93 9.53
CA ASN A 200 11.08 4.11 8.78
C ASN A 200 10.41 4.12 7.39
N SER A 201 9.47 5.02 7.22
CA SER A 201 8.71 5.14 5.96
C SER A 201 9.56 5.65 4.78
N GLU A 202 10.71 6.26 5.03
CA GLU A 202 11.61 6.78 3.99
C GLU A 202 12.54 5.71 3.44
N ASP A 203 12.84 4.69 4.24
CA ASP A 203 13.64 3.53 3.83
C ASP A 203 12.79 2.41 3.19
N ASP A 204 11.46 2.60 3.11
CA ASP A 204 10.56 1.61 2.52
C ASP A 204 10.60 1.66 0.99
N LEU A 205 11.38 0.76 0.39
CA LEU A 205 11.54 0.67 -1.06
C LEU A 205 10.27 0.17 -1.78
N LEU A 206 9.39 -0.55 -1.09
CA LEU A 206 8.14 -1.05 -1.67
C LEU A 206 7.07 0.04 -1.70
N PHE A 207 7.08 0.93 -0.71
CA PHE A 207 6.13 2.03 -0.57
C PHE A 207 6.86 3.36 -0.35
N PRO A 208 7.61 3.85 -1.33
CA PRO A 208 8.43 5.04 -1.20
C PRO A 208 7.57 6.30 -0.98
N THR A 209 8.10 7.24 -0.19
CA THR A 209 7.43 8.51 0.12
C THR A 209 7.83 9.64 -0.84
N GLY A 210 9.00 9.57 -1.42
CA GLY A 210 9.52 10.55 -2.37
C GLY A 210 9.20 10.19 -3.82
N SER A 211 9.66 11.02 -4.74
CA SER A 211 9.40 10.93 -6.19
C SER A 211 10.70 10.87 -6.99
N ILE A 212 10.61 10.45 -8.24
CA ILE A 212 11.74 10.38 -9.17
C ILE A 212 11.47 11.36 -10.29
N PHE A 213 12.38 12.32 -10.46
CA PHE A 213 12.36 13.31 -11.53
C PHE A 213 13.53 13.10 -12.48
N CYS A 214 13.47 13.70 -13.67
CA CYS A 214 14.55 13.64 -14.65
C CYS A 214 15.07 15.04 -14.96
N LYS A 215 16.40 15.19 -15.02
CA LYS A 215 17.04 16.41 -15.48
C LYS A 215 18.29 16.04 -16.31
N HIS A 216 18.39 16.64 -17.49
CA HIS A 216 19.50 16.39 -18.43
C HIS A 216 19.67 14.90 -18.78
N GLY A 217 18.58 14.12 -18.83
CA GLY A 217 18.61 12.70 -19.14
C GLY A 217 19.05 11.77 -18.00
N ALA A 218 19.18 12.30 -16.78
CA ALA A 218 19.47 11.52 -15.57
C ALA A 218 18.29 11.64 -14.58
N GLY A 219 17.83 10.50 -14.08
CA GLY A 219 16.84 10.45 -13.00
C GLY A 219 17.49 10.84 -11.68
N PHE A 220 16.73 11.49 -10.80
CA PHE A 220 17.13 11.79 -9.43
C PHE A 220 15.93 11.70 -8.48
N PHE A 221 16.21 11.29 -7.26
CA PHE A 221 15.22 11.16 -6.22
C PHE A 221 14.96 12.51 -5.55
N VAL A 222 13.70 12.75 -5.19
CA VAL A 222 13.26 13.93 -4.46
C VAL A 222 12.45 13.47 -3.26
N THR A 223 12.82 13.91 -2.07
CA THR A 223 12.14 13.58 -0.82
C THR A 223 10.72 14.16 -0.79
N TYR A 224 9.85 13.57 0.01
CA TYR A 224 8.41 13.93 0.07
C TYR A 224 8.15 15.42 0.32
N ASP A 225 9.01 16.09 1.05
CA ASP A 225 8.91 17.52 1.43
C ASP A 225 9.38 18.47 0.33
N GLU A 226 10.19 17.98 -0.61
CA GLU A 226 10.72 18.74 -1.74
C GLU A 226 9.96 18.53 -3.06
N VAL A 227 9.08 17.50 -3.15
CA VAL A 227 8.31 17.17 -4.38
C VAL A 227 7.58 18.41 -4.95
N GLU A 228 7.09 19.28 -4.08
CA GLU A 228 6.37 20.51 -4.48
C GLU A 228 7.25 21.47 -5.31
N ASP A 229 8.55 21.50 -5.08
CA ASP A 229 9.49 22.39 -5.81
C ASP A 229 9.76 21.86 -7.24
N TYR A 230 9.53 20.58 -7.49
CA TYR A 230 9.83 19.90 -8.76
C TYR A 230 8.60 19.49 -9.56
N MET A 231 7.42 19.34 -8.95
CA MET A 231 6.19 18.89 -9.62
C MET A 231 5.89 19.71 -10.87
N HIS A 232 5.34 19.08 -11.90
CA HIS A 232 5.05 19.71 -13.19
C HIS A 232 3.65 20.32 -13.26
N LEU A 233 2.70 19.78 -12.49
CA LEU A 233 1.34 20.30 -12.37
C LEU A 233 1.20 21.10 -11.06
N PRO A 234 0.45 22.21 -11.07
CA PRO A 234 0.11 22.89 -9.82
C PRO A 234 -0.91 22.08 -9.02
N TYR A 235 -0.94 22.29 -7.69
CA TYR A 235 -2.02 21.77 -6.87
C TYR A 235 -3.40 22.26 -7.34
N VAL A 236 -4.40 21.40 -7.26
CA VAL A 236 -5.79 21.72 -7.57
C VAL A 236 -6.51 22.29 -6.34
N TYR A 237 -6.23 21.73 -5.16
CA TYR A 237 -6.93 22.05 -3.91
C TYR A 237 -6.08 22.82 -2.90
N GLN A 238 -4.79 22.92 -3.10
CA GLN A 238 -3.87 23.65 -2.22
C GLN A 238 -3.12 24.72 -3.01
N LYS A 239 -2.73 25.81 -2.33
CA LYS A 239 -1.84 26.80 -2.94
C LYS A 239 -0.42 26.25 -2.91
N SER A 240 0.21 26.16 -4.06
CA SER A 240 1.63 25.83 -4.18
C SER A 240 2.49 26.91 -3.54
N LYS A 241 3.60 26.51 -2.90
CA LYS A 241 4.65 27.45 -2.50
C LYS A 241 5.31 28.06 -3.75
N PRO A 242 5.88 29.25 -3.67
CA PRO A 242 6.68 29.78 -4.77
C PRO A 242 7.87 28.84 -5.02
N LYS A 243 8.10 28.47 -6.29
CA LYS A 243 9.21 27.56 -6.68
C LYS A 243 10.56 28.13 -6.23
N VAL A 244 11.27 27.41 -5.40
CA VAL A 244 12.62 27.71 -4.98
C VAL A 244 13.58 26.94 -5.89
N THR A 245 14.52 27.65 -6.52
CA THR A 245 15.58 27.02 -7.32
C THR A 245 16.61 26.43 -6.37
N ARG A 246 16.48 25.13 -6.04
CA ARG A 246 17.46 24.41 -5.21
C ARG A 246 18.40 23.57 -6.07
N ASN A 247 19.64 23.46 -5.62
CA ASN A 247 20.65 22.61 -6.25
C ASN A 247 20.29 21.14 -6.05
N ASN A 248 20.31 20.38 -7.13
CA ASN A 248 19.97 18.96 -7.14
C ASN A 248 20.94 18.11 -6.34
N TYR A 249 20.43 17.25 -5.48
CA TYR A 249 21.15 16.10 -4.95
C TYR A 249 21.20 15.01 -6.03
N LYS A 250 22.38 14.43 -6.25
CA LYS A 250 22.51 13.21 -7.06
C LYS A 250 22.02 12.04 -6.22
N VAL A 251 21.02 11.35 -6.69
CA VAL A 251 20.63 10.06 -6.13
C VAL A 251 21.69 9.03 -6.49
N ASP A 252 21.90 8.07 -5.61
CA ASP A 252 22.76 6.94 -5.88
C ASP A 252 22.20 6.17 -7.09
N ASP A 253 23.01 6.00 -8.14
CA ASP A 253 22.66 5.28 -9.36
C ASP A 253 22.13 3.86 -9.06
N LYS A 254 22.51 3.28 -7.91
CA LYS A 254 22.04 1.97 -7.45
C LYS A 254 20.57 1.97 -7.07
N GLU A 255 20.11 3.00 -6.36
CA GLU A 255 18.68 3.11 -5.95
C GLU A 255 17.77 3.26 -7.17
N LEU A 256 18.21 4.04 -8.16
CA LEU A 256 17.49 4.16 -9.45
C LEU A 256 17.48 2.82 -10.23
N GLU A 257 18.59 2.10 -10.24
CA GLU A 257 18.69 0.79 -10.88
C GLU A 257 17.79 -0.25 -10.20
N GLU A 258 17.73 -0.26 -8.88
CA GLU A 258 16.83 -1.15 -8.11
C GLU A 258 15.34 -0.85 -8.36
N ILE A 259 14.96 0.43 -8.37
CA ILE A 259 13.58 0.84 -8.69
C ILE A 259 13.21 0.43 -10.12
N PHE A 260 14.13 0.63 -11.07
CA PHE A 260 13.91 0.25 -12.46
C PHE A 260 13.76 -1.27 -12.62
N ILE A 261 14.66 -2.06 -12.01
CA ILE A 261 14.63 -3.53 -12.07
C ILE A 261 13.34 -4.07 -11.45
N ARG A 262 12.86 -3.47 -10.35
CA ARG A 262 11.61 -3.86 -9.70
C ARG A 262 10.38 -3.60 -10.58
N THR A 263 10.37 -2.48 -11.31
CA THR A 263 9.19 -2.04 -12.09
C THR A 263 9.14 -2.69 -13.47
N TYR A 264 10.29 -2.86 -14.13
CA TYR A 264 10.38 -3.28 -15.54
C TYR A 264 11.22 -4.55 -15.75
N GLY A 265 11.73 -5.14 -14.68
CA GLY A 265 12.63 -6.28 -14.77
C GLY A 265 14.09 -5.89 -15.08
N PRO A 266 15.00 -6.86 -15.20
CA PRO A 266 16.42 -6.62 -15.35
C PRO A 266 16.77 -5.84 -16.62
N ILE A 267 17.62 -4.82 -16.47
CA ILE A 267 18.06 -3.96 -17.57
C ILE A 267 18.90 -4.76 -18.56
N LYS A 268 18.40 -4.97 -19.79
CA LYS A 268 19.23 -5.51 -20.88
C LYS A 268 20.11 -4.41 -21.45
N ARG A 269 21.33 -4.27 -20.95
CA ARG A 269 22.32 -3.35 -21.51
C ARG A 269 22.70 -3.82 -22.93
N ARG A 270 22.46 -2.98 -23.95
CA ARG A 270 23.03 -3.20 -25.28
C ARG A 270 24.53 -2.91 -25.19
N LEU A 271 25.32 -3.96 -25.10
CA LEU A 271 26.76 -3.86 -25.17
C LEU A 271 27.20 -3.41 -26.59
N SER A 272 28.28 -2.61 -26.64
CA SER A 272 28.84 -2.21 -27.93
C SER A 272 29.30 -3.46 -28.72
N LYS A 273 29.32 -3.37 -30.06
CA LYS A 273 29.70 -4.49 -30.95
C LYS A 273 31.04 -5.15 -30.59
N GLU A 274 31.99 -4.40 -30.05
CA GLU A 274 33.30 -4.91 -29.63
C GLU A 274 33.25 -5.73 -28.34
N MET A 275 32.37 -5.38 -27.39
CA MET A 275 32.20 -6.10 -26.14
C MET A 275 31.38 -7.39 -26.36
N ASN A 276 30.45 -7.40 -27.31
CA ASN A 276 29.73 -8.60 -27.72
C ASN A 276 30.66 -9.66 -28.33
N ARG A 277 31.66 -9.27 -29.15
CA ARG A 277 32.65 -10.20 -29.72
C ARG A 277 33.48 -10.90 -28.66
N LYS A 278 33.96 -10.18 -27.64
CA LYS A 278 34.72 -10.77 -26.53
C LYS A 278 33.89 -11.70 -25.63
N ILE A 279 32.60 -11.48 -25.54
CA ILE A 279 31.67 -12.35 -24.78
C ILE A 279 31.31 -13.60 -25.58
N GLU A 280 31.19 -13.51 -26.90
CA GLU A 280 30.96 -14.67 -27.76
C GLU A 280 32.17 -15.61 -27.76
N GLU A 281 33.40 -15.10 -27.84
CA GLU A 281 34.61 -15.89 -27.74
C GLU A 281 34.81 -16.61 -26.38
N GLN A 282 34.28 -16.04 -25.28
CA GLN A 282 34.29 -16.69 -23.95
C GLN A 282 33.11 -17.63 -23.69
N LYS A 283 32.01 -17.56 -24.50
CA LYS A 283 30.83 -18.43 -24.37
C LYS A 283 30.94 -19.77 -25.08
N GLU A 284 31.89 -19.95 -25.97
CA GLU A 284 32.11 -21.25 -26.63
C GLU A 284 32.67 -22.32 -25.67
N GLU A 285 33.26 -21.96 -24.52
CA GLU A 285 33.81 -22.93 -23.57
C GLU A 285 32.91 -23.45 -22.46
N LYS A 286 31.69 -22.91 -22.27
CA LYS A 286 30.74 -23.40 -21.24
C LYS A 286 29.27 -23.27 -21.66
N ARG A 287 28.81 -24.14 -22.57
CA ARG A 287 27.37 -24.36 -22.74
C ARG A 287 26.90 -25.51 -21.83
N THR A 288 26.49 -25.18 -20.59
CA THR A 288 25.49 -25.97 -19.90
C THR A 288 24.14 -25.64 -20.53
N ILE A 289 23.53 -26.60 -21.17
CA ILE A 289 22.16 -26.50 -21.73
C ILE A 289 21.22 -26.32 -20.55
N LEU A 290 20.77 -25.10 -20.31
CA LEU A 290 19.63 -24.84 -19.42
C LEU A 290 18.35 -25.18 -20.20
N PRO A 291 17.35 -25.80 -19.57
CA PRO A 291 16.08 -26.08 -20.24
C PRO A 291 15.46 -24.77 -20.71
N GLU A 292 15.07 -24.72 -21.98
CA GLU A 292 14.32 -23.58 -22.53
C GLU A 292 12.96 -23.51 -21.83
N CYS A 293 12.60 -22.30 -21.37
CA CYS A 293 11.32 -22.05 -20.72
C CYS A 293 10.48 -21.14 -21.61
N LEU A 294 9.34 -21.63 -22.06
CA LEU A 294 8.37 -20.86 -22.83
C LEU A 294 7.41 -20.15 -21.88
N LEU A 295 7.43 -18.83 -21.87
CA LEU A 295 6.45 -18.01 -21.16
C LEU A 295 5.27 -17.71 -22.10
N VAL A 296 4.07 -18.10 -21.69
CA VAL A 296 2.84 -17.97 -22.48
C VAL A 296 1.87 -17.03 -21.77
N ASP A 297 1.41 -15.98 -22.47
CA ASP A 297 0.26 -15.17 -22.01
C ASP A 297 -1.03 -15.95 -22.32
N GLY A 298 -1.49 -16.69 -21.31
CA GLY A 298 -2.62 -17.60 -21.45
C GLY A 298 -3.93 -16.90 -21.82
N TYR A 299 -4.16 -15.68 -21.34
CA TYR A 299 -5.39 -14.95 -21.65
C TYR A 299 -5.42 -14.46 -23.08
N ASN A 300 -4.33 -13.93 -23.60
CA ASN A 300 -4.25 -13.52 -24.99
C ASN A 300 -4.48 -14.71 -25.94
N ILE A 301 -3.97 -15.89 -25.61
CA ILE A 301 -4.21 -17.10 -26.42
C ILE A 301 -5.67 -17.55 -26.33
N ILE A 302 -6.25 -17.61 -25.12
CA ILE A 302 -7.66 -18.02 -24.92
C ILE A 302 -8.61 -17.13 -25.73
N PHE A 303 -8.39 -15.83 -25.77
CA PHE A 303 -9.27 -14.91 -26.51
C PHE A 303 -8.94 -14.78 -28.00
N SER A 304 -7.76 -15.21 -28.45
CA SER A 304 -7.34 -15.15 -29.86
C SER A 304 -7.62 -16.43 -30.66
N TRP A 305 -7.69 -17.59 -29.99
CA TRP A 305 -7.93 -18.86 -30.66
C TRP A 305 -9.41 -19.24 -30.59
N ASP A 306 -10.02 -19.44 -31.76
CA ASP A 306 -11.48 -19.64 -31.87
C ASP A 306 -12.02 -20.72 -30.95
N GLU A 307 -11.36 -21.90 -30.87
CA GLU A 307 -11.76 -23.01 -30.01
C GLU A 307 -11.77 -22.63 -28.52
N LEU A 308 -10.73 -21.94 -28.06
CA LEU A 308 -10.59 -21.53 -26.64
C LEU A 308 -11.49 -20.35 -26.32
N ASN A 309 -11.71 -19.45 -27.28
CA ASN A 309 -12.60 -18.31 -27.13
C ASN A 309 -14.05 -18.77 -26.97
N GLU A 310 -14.51 -19.73 -27.78
CA GLU A 310 -15.85 -20.30 -27.64
C GLU A 310 -16.03 -21.00 -26.28
N LEU A 311 -15.03 -21.76 -25.81
CA LEU A 311 -15.05 -22.36 -24.49
C LEU A 311 -15.09 -21.33 -23.37
N SER A 312 -14.38 -20.21 -23.53
CA SER A 312 -14.32 -19.15 -22.51
C SER A 312 -15.65 -18.44 -22.30
N LYS A 313 -16.51 -18.36 -23.33
CA LYS A 313 -17.86 -17.80 -23.26
C LYS A 313 -18.79 -18.64 -22.37
N THR A 314 -18.52 -19.95 -22.25
CA THR A 314 -19.31 -20.86 -21.44
C THR A 314 -18.69 -21.04 -20.05
N ASN A 315 -17.38 -21.26 -19.98
CA ASN A 315 -16.64 -21.42 -18.73
C ASN A 315 -15.14 -21.14 -18.94
N LEU A 316 -14.64 -20.07 -18.33
CA LEU A 316 -13.26 -19.62 -18.47
C LEU A 316 -12.24 -20.65 -17.89
N ASP A 317 -12.62 -21.39 -16.86
CA ASP A 317 -11.73 -22.41 -16.26
C ASP A 317 -11.59 -23.64 -17.17
N HIS A 318 -12.62 -23.98 -17.94
CA HIS A 318 -12.50 -25.02 -18.98
C HIS A 318 -11.56 -24.58 -20.11
N ALA A 319 -11.63 -23.32 -20.53
CA ALA A 319 -10.71 -22.78 -21.55
C ALA A 319 -9.25 -22.78 -21.06
N ARG A 320 -9.02 -22.46 -19.77
CA ARG A 320 -7.69 -22.55 -19.14
C ARG A 320 -7.16 -23.99 -19.11
N THR A 321 -7.99 -24.92 -18.67
CA THR A 321 -7.61 -26.35 -18.59
C THR A 321 -7.26 -26.86 -20.00
N ARG A 322 -8.07 -26.51 -21.00
CA ARG A 322 -7.83 -26.91 -22.38
C ARG A 322 -6.53 -26.32 -22.95
N LEU A 323 -6.25 -25.04 -22.64
CA LEU A 323 -4.97 -24.43 -23.02
C LEU A 323 -3.78 -25.14 -22.35
N MET A 324 -3.88 -25.51 -21.08
CA MET A 324 -2.83 -26.24 -20.37
C MET A 324 -2.58 -27.64 -21.00
N GLU A 325 -3.63 -28.35 -21.40
CA GLU A 325 -3.52 -29.62 -22.13
C GLU A 325 -2.79 -29.44 -23.46
N MET A 326 -3.15 -28.41 -24.23
CA MET A 326 -2.50 -28.09 -25.51
C MET A 326 -1.01 -27.77 -25.34
N LEU A 327 -0.66 -26.98 -24.30
CA LEU A 327 0.72 -26.61 -24.00
C LEU A 327 1.54 -27.80 -23.47
N ASN A 328 0.94 -28.68 -22.67
CA ASN A 328 1.60 -29.90 -22.18
C ASN A 328 1.91 -30.90 -23.34
N ASN A 329 1.09 -30.88 -24.39
CA ASN A 329 1.32 -31.69 -25.59
C ASN A 329 2.25 -31.03 -26.60
N TYR A 330 2.61 -29.75 -26.39
CA TYR A 330 3.56 -29.04 -27.25
C TYR A 330 4.98 -29.52 -26.97
N GLN A 331 5.49 -30.36 -27.87
CA GLN A 331 6.91 -30.69 -27.92
C GLN A 331 7.52 -29.74 -28.95
N GLY A 332 8.25 -28.72 -28.43
CA GLY A 332 8.94 -27.78 -29.33
C GLY A 332 9.86 -28.49 -30.31
N TYR A 333 9.79 -28.10 -31.56
CA TYR A 333 10.69 -28.54 -32.65
C TYR A 333 11.97 -27.72 -32.55
#